data_9939baf9b60bec9dd2bf61a71afbf133
#
_entry.id   9939baf9b60bec9dd2bf61a71afbf133
#
_cell.length_a   1.000
_cell.length_b   1.000
_cell.length_c   1.000
_cell.angle_alpha   90.00
_cell.angle_beta   90.00
_cell.angle_gamma   90.00
#
_symmetry.space_group_name_H-M   'P 1'
#
loop_
_entity.id
_entity.type
_entity.pdbx_description
1 polymer ?
#
loop_
_entity_poly.entity_id
_entity_poly.type
_entity_poly.pdbx_seq_one_letter_code
_entity_poly.pdbx_strand_id
1 'polypeptide(L)'
;MPDADLDLAVEGTLFSGFGTAGQRCTSLGTAIVHESIHDEFMKRLTAAVEEAVIGDPTEEVLYGPMIHERFAERFEDWLGLVRDHHTVSGSTGTGRITSDNPRERFVGDPDAGIYCHPTIVDGVRRDDEIYSTETFGPIIGVATFSDFDEAMDLANGHGYGLSSAIYTNDPKSAFRFRERVTAGMVSVNNSTSGAEAHLPFGGNGKSGNGSRQSGIWVLDQFTRWQSMNWDYAGKLQKAQMEVAEITGDSGFRLAWD
;
A
#
# COMPACT_ATOMS: atom_id res chain seq x y z
N MET A 1 5.71 -9.86 11.20
CA MET A 1 6.96 -10.36 11.85
C MET A 1 6.59 -11.36 12.94
N PRO A 2 7.49 -12.28 13.39
CA PRO A 2 7.14 -13.30 14.39
C PRO A 2 6.74 -12.75 15.76
N ASP A 3 7.14 -11.52 16.06
CA ASP A 3 6.85 -10.78 17.29
C ASP A 3 5.66 -9.81 17.17
N ALA A 4 4.91 -9.89 16.09
CA ALA A 4 3.76 -9.01 15.85
C ALA A 4 2.64 -9.26 16.87
N ASP A 5 1.91 -8.19 17.21
CA ASP A 5 0.60 -8.31 17.80
C ASP A 5 -0.35 -8.85 16.73
N LEU A 6 -0.77 -10.11 16.89
CA LEU A 6 -1.58 -10.80 15.89
C LEU A 6 -2.99 -10.24 15.75
N ASP A 7 -3.59 -9.76 16.82
CA ASP A 7 -4.93 -9.18 16.76
C ASP A 7 -4.92 -7.89 15.97
N LEU A 8 -3.93 -7.03 16.23
CA LEU A 8 -3.72 -5.80 15.47
C LEU A 8 -3.36 -6.07 14.00
N ALA A 9 -2.53 -7.08 13.74
CA ALA A 9 -2.13 -7.46 12.39
C ALA A 9 -3.31 -8.00 11.56
N VAL A 10 -4.18 -8.80 12.20
CA VAL A 10 -5.41 -9.32 11.57
C VAL A 10 -6.40 -8.19 11.29
N GLU A 11 -6.66 -7.32 12.26
CA GLU A 11 -7.54 -6.16 12.08
C GLU A 11 -7.03 -5.25 10.94
N GLY A 12 -5.73 -4.93 10.95
CA GLY A 12 -5.13 -4.12 9.89
C GLY A 12 -5.16 -4.79 8.52
N THR A 13 -5.00 -6.11 8.44
CA THR A 13 -5.11 -6.88 7.20
C THR A 13 -6.55 -6.92 6.71
N LEU A 14 -7.52 -7.16 7.58
CA LEU A 14 -8.95 -7.16 7.27
C LEU A 14 -9.37 -5.81 6.67
N PHE A 15 -9.03 -4.72 7.36
CA PHE A 15 -9.36 -3.37 6.90
C PHE A 15 -8.64 -2.98 5.61
N SER A 16 -7.33 -3.26 5.51
CA SER A 16 -6.53 -2.92 4.32
C SER A 16 -6.92 -3.73 3.09
N GLY A 17 -7.21 -5.02 3.27
CA GLY A 17 -7.51 -5.94 2.16
C GLY A 17 -8.93 -5.80 1.65
N PHE A 18 -9.88 -5.66 2.56
CA PHE A 18 -11.30 -5.77 2.23
C PHE A 18 -12.10 -4.49 2.40
N GLY A 19 -11.63 -3.54 3.20
CA GLY A 19 -12.29 -2.24 3.34
C GLY A 19 -12.53 -1.59 1.97
N THR A 20 -13.74 -1.08 1.74
CA THR A 20 -14.17 -0.53 0.44
C THR A 20 -14.12 -1.57 -0.70
N ALA A 21 -14.35 -2.85 -0.38
CA ALA A 21 -14.21 -3.98 -1.33
C ALA A 21 -12.83 -4.05 -2.00
N GLY A 22 -11.74 -3.68 -1.31
CA GLY A 22 -10.39 -3.65 -1.88
C GLY A 22 -10.17 -2.60 -2.97
N GLN A 23 -11.08 -1.64 -3.14
CA GLN A 23 -11.05 -0.65 -4.22
C GLN A 23 -10.39 0.67 -3.79
N ARG A 24 -9.28 0.60 -3.05
CA ARG A 24 -8.42 1.75 -2.73
C ARG A 24 -7.04 1.55 -3.32
N CYS A 25 -6.40 2.64 -3.70
CA CYS A 25 -5.00 2.63 -4.14
C CYS A 25 -4.03 2.13 -3.06
N THR A 26 -4.42 2.18 -1.79
CA THR A 26 -3.67 1.71 -0.63
C THR A 26 -4.18 0.37 -0.08
N SER A 27 -5.08 -0.30 -0.79
CA SER A 27 -5.53 -1.64 -0.41
C SER A 27 -4.38 -2.64 -0.43
N LEU A 28 -4.45 -3.60 0.47
CA LEU A 28 -3.46 -4.66 0.58
C LEU A 28 -3.61 -5.64 -0.60
N GLY A 29 -2.54 -5.86 -1.36
CA GLY A 29 -2.48 -6.91 -2.38
C GLY A 29 -1.99 -8.24 -1.81
N THR A 30 -0.88 -8.21 -1.05
CA THR A 30 -0.29 -9.43 -0.48
C THR A 30 0.15 -9.19 0.96
N ALA A 31 -0.34 -10.01 1.88
CA ALA A 31 0.17 -10.13 3.23
C ALA A 31 1.39 -11.07 3.24
N ILE A 32 2.50 -10.62 3.83
CA ILE A 32 3.75 -11.36 3.89
C ILE A 32 3.95 -11.77 5.35
N VAL A 33 3.80 -13.06 5.65
CA VAL A 33 3.66 -13.58 7.02
C VAL A 33 4.83 -14.51 7.34
N HIS A 34 5.47 -14.30 8.51
CA HIS A 34 6.54 -15.20 8.95
C HIS A 34 6.00 -16.61 9.21
N GLU A 35 6.71 -17.64 8.73
CA GLU A 35 6.27 -19.03 8.78
C GLU A 35 5.86 -19.50 10.18
N SER A 36 6.54 -19.03 11.24
CA SER A 36 6.26 -19.46 12.62
C SER A 36 4.93 -18.98 13.20
N ILE A 37 4.29 -17.98 12.58
CA ILE A 37 2.98 -17.44 13.01
C ILE A 37 1.89 -17.60 11.96
N HIS A 38 2.24 -18.16 10.79
CA HIS A 38 1.35 -18.24 9.63
C HIS A 38 0.03 -18.95 9.96
N ASP A 39 0.06 -20.13 10.54
CA ASP A 39 -1.15 -20.92 10.79
C ASP A 39 -2.12 -20.20 11.76
N GLU A 40 -1.58 -19.60 12.83
CA GLU A 40 -2.42 -18.86 13.78
C GLU A 40 -2.94 -17.54 13.17
N PHE A 41 -2.13 -16.87 12.37
CA PHE A 41 -2.56 -15.68 11.62
C PHE A 41 -3.68 -16.01 10.64
N MET A 42 -3.51 -17.05 9.82
CA MET A 42 -4.52 -17.49 8.85
C MET A 42 -5.82 -17.91 9.51
N LYS A 43 -5.73 -18.65 10.61
CA LYS A 43 -6.91 -19.04 11.40
C LYS A 43 -7.70 -17.82 11.88
N ARG A 44 -7.03 -16.82 12.45
CA ARG A 44 -7.69 -15.58 12.95
C ARG A 44 -8.21 -14.73 11.81
N LEU A 45 -7.43 -14.57 10.73
CA LEU A 45 -7.84 -13.77 9.58
C LEU A 45 -9.05 -14.37 8.89
N THR A 46 -9.06 -15.69 8.64
CA THR A 46 -10.20 -16.38 8.04
C THR A 46 -11.45 -16.21 8.89
N ALA A 47 -11.35 -16.43 10.20
CA ALA A 47 -12.47 -16.23 11.12
C ALA A 47 -12.97 -14.76 11.10
N ALA A 48 -12.07 -13.79 11.11
CA ALA A 48 -12.44 -12.36 11.06
C ALA A 48 -13.13 -12.00 9.73
N VAL A 49 -12.68 -12.56 8.61
CA VAL A 49 -13.31 -12.35 7.30
C VAL A 49 -14.68 -13.03 7.23
N GLU A 50 -14.84 -14.23 7.77
CA GLU A 50 -16.13 -14.93 7.83
C GLU A 50 -17.16 -14.18 8.68
N GLU A 51 -16.75 -13.64 9.83
CA GLU A 51 -17.60 -12.84 10.72
C GLU A 51 -17.91 -11.44 10.20
N ALA A 52 -17.16 -10.92 9.25
CA ALA A 52 -17.37 -9.59 8.70
C ALA A 52 -18.70 -9.47 7.95
N VAL A 53 -19.46 -8.43 8.28
CA VAL A 53 -20.73 -8.13 7.61
C VAL A 53 -20.43 -7.35 6.33
N ILE A 54 -21.06 -7.77 5.24
CA ILE A 54 -20.98 -7.14 3.90
C ILE A 54 -22.39 -6.73 3.49
N GLY A 55 -22.54 -5.74 2.65
CA GLY A 55 -23.87 -5.40 2.12
C GLY A 55 -24.12 -3.93 1.92
N ASP A 56 -25.33 -3.48 2.25
CA ASP A 56 -25.76 -2.10 2.06
C ASP A 56 -24.87 -1.14 2.85
N PRO A 57 -24.17 -0.19 2.18
CA PRO A 57 -23.24 0.74 2.82
C PRO A 57 -23.94 1.81 3.69
N THR A 58 -25.26 1.84 3.74
CA THR A 58 -26.01 2.66 4.71
C THR A 58 -26.07 2.02 6.09
N GLU A 59 -25.69 0.75 6.19
CA GLU A 59 -25.60 -0.04 7.40
C GLU A 59 -24.13 -0.18 7.86
N GLU A 60 -23.93 -0.74 9.04
CA GLU A 60 -22.58 -0.98 9.58
C GLU A 60 -21.96 -2.23 8.94
N VAL A 61 -21.22 -2.04 7.85
CA VAL A 61 -20.60 -3.11 7.04
C VAL A 61 -19.11 -2.88 6.84
N LEU A 62 -18.35 -3.95 6.65
CA LEU A 62 -16.94 -3.88 6.29
C LEU A 62 -16.76 -3.25 4.90
N TYR A 63 -17.60 -3.65 3.95
CA TYR A 63 -17.66 -3.05 2.62
C TYR A 63 -19.01 -3.24 1.93
N GLY A 64 -19.29 -2.34 1.01
CA GLY A 64 -20.44 -2.32 0.12
C GLY A 64 -20.14 -2.92 -1.26
N PRO A 65 -20.88 -2.51 -2.30
CA PRO A 65 -20.76 -3.07 -3.64
C PRO A 65 -19.46 -2.64 -4.36
N MET A 66 -19.13 -3.41 -5.39
CA MET A 66 -18.20 -2.97 -6.43
C MET A 66 -18.77 -1.77 -7.17
N ILE A 67 -17.91 -0.84 -7.57
CA ILE A 67 -18.33 0.43 -8.17
C ILE A 67 -18.96 0.28 -9.56
N HIS A 68 -18.66 -0.80 -10.29
CA HIS A 68 -19.15 -1.02 -11.64
C HIS A 68 -18.96 -2.48 -12.07
N GLU A 69 -19.83 -2.97 -12.94
CA GLU A 69 -19.84 -4.34 -13.50
C GLU A 69 -18.45 -4.80 -13.98
N ARG A 70 -17.76 -3.99 -14.77
CA ARG A 70 -16.42 -4.31 -15.29
C ARG A 70 -15.37 -4.64 -14.20
N PHE A 71 -15.57 -4.16 -12.96
CA PHE A 71 -14.65 -4.48 -11.86
C PHE A 71 -15.01 -5.80 -11.20
N ALA A 72 -16.29 -6.18 -11.21
CA ALA A 72 -16.68 -7.51 -10.79
C ALA A 72 -16.26 -8.57 -11.82
N GLU A 73 -16.39 -8.29 -13.12
CA GLU A 73 -15.83 -9.15 -14.17
C GLU A 73 -14.32 -9.36 -14.00
N ARG A 74 -13.59 -8.28 -13.74
CA ARG A 74 -12.15 -8.36 -13.41
C ARG A 74 -11.86 -9.18 -12.15
N PHE A 75 -12.68 -9.02 -11.12
CA PHE A 75 -12.52 -9.84 -9.91
C PHE A 75 -12.70 -11.34 -10.23
N GLU A 76 -13.63 -11.70 -11.09
CA GLU A 76 -13.81 -13.07 -11.57
C GLU A 76 -12.60 -13.55 -12.38
N ASP A 77 -11.99 -12.69 -13.21
CA ASP A 77 -10.74 -13.00 -13.91
C ASP A 77 -9.59 -13.28 -12.92
N TRP A 78 -9.50 -12.53 -11.81
CA TRP A 78 -8.46 -12.76 -10.80
C TRP A 78 -8.65 -14.05 -10.01
N LEU A 79 -9.87 -14.52 -9.82
CA LEU A 79 -10.12 -15.85 -9.28
C LEU A 79 -9.52 -16.94 -10.19
N GLY A 80 -9.44 -16.69 -11.49
CA GLY A 80 -8.76 -17.56 -12.46
C GLY A 80 -7.22 -17.59 -12.32
N LEU A 81 -6.62 -16.69 -11.55
CA LEU A 81 -5.17 -16.70 -11.25
C LEU A 81 -4.79 -17.66 -10.11
N VAL A 82 -5.78 -18.21 -9.41
CA VAL A 82 -5.56 -19.23 -8.38
C VAL A 82 -4.98 -20.49 -9.04
N ARG A 83 -3.95 -21.06 -8.42
CA ARG A 83 -3.23 -22.25 -8.88
C ARG A 83 -3.44 -23.42 -7.92
N ASP A 84 -3.11 -24.63 -8.35
CA ASP A 84 -3.29 -25.88 -7.57
C ASP A 84 -2.54 -25.88 -6.23
N HIS A 85 -1.47 -25.12 -6.11
CA HIS A 85 -0.69 -25.01 -4.87
C HIS A 85 -1.24 -23.96 -3.89
N HIS A 86 -2.23 -23.18 -4.30
CA HIS A 86 -2.89 -22.22 -3.42
C HIS A 86 -4.02 -22.86 -2.62
N THR A 87 -4.24 -22.31 -1.42
CA THR A 87 -5.44 -22.59 -0.62
C THR A 87 -6.32 -21.34 -0.60
N VAL A 88 -7.60 -21.50 -0.94
CA VAL A 88 -8.56 -20.38 -0.93
C VAL A 88 -9.43 -20.47 0.30
N SER A 89 -9.59 -19.34 0.98
CA SER A 89 -10.42 -19.17 2.18
C SER A 89 -11.08 -17.79 2.25
N GLY A 90 -11.79 -17.48 3.33
CA GLY A 90 -12.40 -16.17 3.60
C GLY A 90 -13.90 -16.10 3.35
N SER A 91 -14.48 -17.06 2.64
CA SER A 91 -15.93 -17.17 2.47
C SER A 91 -16.33 -18.60 2.12
N THR A 92 -17.58 -18.95 2.42
CA THR A 92 -18.20 -20.21 2.00
C THR A 92 -18.57 -20.21 0.52
N GLY A 93 -18.71 -19.01 -0.09
CA GLY A 93 -18.94 -18.81 -1.52
C GLY A 93 -17.73 -18.18 -2.20
N THR A 94 -17.71 -18.21 -3.52
CA THR A 94 -16.73 -17.56 -4.38
C THR A 94 -17.41 -16.71 -5.44
N GLY A 95 -16.72 -15.71 -5.98
CA GLY A 95 -17.31 -14.85 -7.00
C GLY A 95 -18.31 -13.86 -6.43
N ARG A 96 -19.41 -13.68 -7.11
CA ARG A 96 -20.47 -12.72 -6.73
C ARG A 96 -21.35 -13.24 -5.62
N ILE A 97 -21.77 -12.32 -4.75
CA ILE A 97 -22.81 -12.56 -3.76
C ILE A 97 -24.15 -12.21 -4.43
N THR A 98 -25.05 -13.19 -4.50
CA THR A 98 -26.39 -13.07 -5.09
C THR A 98 -27.38 -13.89 -4.26
N SER A 99 -28.68 -13.80 -4.56
CA SER A 99 -29.68 -14.69 -3.95
C SER A 99 -29.43 -16.18 -4.20
N ASP A 100 -28.77 -16.54 -5.33
CA ASP A 100 -28.40 -17.91 -5.67
C ASP A 100 -27.03 -18.34 -5.09
N ASN A 101 -26.18 -17.37 -4.72
CA ASN A 101 -24.88 -17.58 -4.09
C ASN A 101 -24.72 -16.67 -2.85
N PRO A 102 -25.51 -16.94 -1.80
CA PRO A 102 -25.62 -16.03 -0.67
C PRO A 102 -24.40 -16.08 0.25
N ARG A 103 -24.21 -15.00 1.01
CA ARG A 103 -23.32 -14.93 2.15
C ARG A 103 -24.15 -14.85 3.43
N GLU A 104 -23.80 -15.63 4.44
CA GLU A 104 -24.52 -15.66 5.72
C GLU A 104 -24.49 -14.31 6.44
N ARG A 105 -23.31 -13.67 6.49
CA ARG A 105 -23.11 -12.34 7.07
C ARG A 105 -23.29 -11.25 6.01
N PHE A 106 -24.52 -11.11 5.52
CA PHE A 106 -24.90 -10.11 4.54
C PHE A 106 -26.12 -9.30 5.01
N VAL A 107 -26.12 -8.00 4.75
CA VAL A 107 -27.22 -7.11 5.07
C VAL A 107 -27.69 -6.38 3.80
N GLY A 108 -29.01 -6.28 3.64
CA GLY A 108 -29.65 -5.70 2.45
C GLY A 108 -30.03 -6.74 1.40
N ASP A 109 -30.30 -6.26 0.18
CA ASP A 109 -30.65 -7.10 -0.96
C ASP A 109 -29.40 -7.38 -1.80
N PRO A 110 -28.93 -8.64 -1.90
CA PRO A 110 -27.71 -8.97 -2.65
C PRO A 110 -27.85 -8.74 -4.16
N ASP A 111 -29.06 -8.70 -4.68
CA ASP A 111 -29.33 -8.49 -6.11
C ASP A 111 -29.53 -7.01 -6.46
N ALA A 112 -29.60 -6.11 -5.45
CA ALA A 112 -29.71 -4.67 -5.65
C ALA A 112 -28.36 -3.98 -5.98
N GLY A 113 -27.24 -4.70 -5.89
CA GLY A 113 -25.89 -4.19 -6.14
C GLY A 113 -24.95 -5.26 -6.67
N ILE A 114 -23.68 -4.89 -6.87
CA ILE A 114 -22.65 -5.79 -7.36
C ILE A 114 -21.75 -6.15 -6.19
N TYR A 115 -22.06 -7.22 -5.49
CA TYR A 115 -21.29 -7.65 -4.32
C TYR A 115 -20.42 -8.85 -4.66
N CYS A 116 -19.25 -8.95 -4.07
CA CYS A 116 -18.31 -10.05 -4.26
C CYS A 116 -17.90 -10.65 -2.91
N HIS A 117 -17.73 -11.97 -2.87
CA HIS A 117 -17.22 -12.67 -1.69
C HIS A 117 -15.77 -12.29 -1.39
N PRO A 118 -15.40 -12.02 -0.14
CA PRO A 118 -14.01 -11.79 0.23
C PRO A 118 -13.22 -13.08 0.03
N THR A 119 -12.04 -12.95 -0.56
CA THR A 119 -11.22 -14.10 -0.96
C THR A 119 -9.80 -13.93 -0.44
N ILE A 120 -9.31 -14.92 0.27
CA ILE A 120 -7.91 -15.04 0.70
C ILE A 120 -7.28 -16.16 -0.12
N VAL A 121 -6.18 -15.87 -0.79
CA VAL A 121 -5.38 -16.83 -1.56
C VAL A 121 -4.08 -17.06 -0.80
N ASP A 122 -3.99 -18.16 -0.08
CA ASP A 122 -2.80 -18.54 0.70
C ASP A 122 -1.83 -19.39 -0.14
N GLY A 123 -0.54 -19.31 0.19
CA GLY A 123 0.54 -19.99 -0.49
C GLY A 123 1.04 -19.27 -1.74
N VAL A 124 0.78 -17.95 -1.84
CA VAL A 124 1.25 -17.12 -2.96
C VAL A 124 2.77 -17.06 -3.00
N ARG A 125 3.34 -17.25 -4.19
CA ARG A 125 4.77 -17.22 -4.46
C ARG A 125 5.14 -16.04 -5.37
N ARG A 126 6.42 -15.68 -5.37
CA ARG A 126 6.93 -14.55 -6.15
C ARG A 126 6.72 -14.67 -7.66
N ASP A 127 6.66 -15.89 -8.19
CA ASP A 127 6.45 -16.21 -9.60
C ASP A 127 4.98 -16.39 -9.98
N ASP A 128 4.06 -16.29 -9.03
CA ASP A 128 2.62 -16.31 -9.32
C ASP A 128 2.16 -14.97 -9.93
N GLU A 129 1.28 -15.06 -10.91
CA GLU A 129 0.73 -13.87 -11.57
C GLU A 129 -0.09 -13.00 -10.59
N ILE A 130 -0.82 -13.62 -9.66
CA ILE A 130 -1.59 -12.91 -8.64
C ILE A 130 -0.69 -12.04 -7.73
N TYR A 131 0.57 -12.43 -7.48
CA TYR A 131 1.52 -11.65 -6.69
C TYR A 131 1.90 -10.33 -7.38
N SER A 132 2.02 -10.34 -8.70
CA SER A 132 2.46 -9.19 -9.50
C SER A 132 1.32 -8.38 -10.12
N THR A 133 0.07 -8.79 -9.88
CA THR A 133 -1.14 -8.16 -10.41
C THR A 133 -1.82 -7.31 -9.33
N GLU A 134 -2.17 -6.06 -9.66
CA GLU A 134 -3.01 -5.24 -8.80
C GLU A 134 -4.47 -5.67 -8.96
N THR A 135 -5.00 -6.33 -7.95
CA THR A 135 -6.34 -6.94 -8.00
C THR A 135 -7.50 -5.96 -7.78
N PHE A 136 -7.31 -4.83 -7.18
CA PHE A 136 -8.31 -3.76 -6.97
C PHE A 136 -9.74 -4.26 -6.66
N GLY A 137 -9.85 -5.29 -5.84
CA GLY A 137 -11.08 -6.00 -5.47
C GLY A 137 -10.92 -6.73 -4.12
N PRO A 138 -11.97 -7.39 -3.61
CA PRO A 138 -11.94 -8.04 -2.30
C PRO A 138 -11.20 -9.40 -2.34
N ILE A 139 -9.97 -9.38 -2.83
CA ILE A 139 -9.09 -10.54 -2.92
C ILE A 139 -7.68 -10.14 -2.50
N ILE A 140 -7.08 -10.92 -1.60
CA ILE A 140 -5.71 -10.74 -1.13
C ILE A 140 -4.91 -12.02 -1.26
N GLY A 141 -3.61 -11.88 -1.55
CA GLY A 141 -2.65 -12.97 -1.44
C GLY A 141 -2.04 -13.05 -0.05
N VAL A 142 -1.62 -14.25 0.35
CA VAL A 142 -0.78 -14.48 1.54
C VAL A 142 0.45 -15.27 1.11
N ALA A 143 1.63 -14.72 1.39
CA ALA A 143 2.93 -15.34 1.15
C ALA A 143 3.66 -15.54 2.47
N THR A 144 4.43 -16.61 2.58
CA THR A 144 5.26 -16.88 3.76
C THR A 144 6.71 -16.48 3.54
N PHE A 145 7.41 -16.19 4.62
CA PHE A 145 8.84 -15.94 4.65
C PHE A 145 9.48 -16.54 5.91
N SER A 146 10.78 -16.84 5.85
CA SER A 146 11.57 -17.39 6.93
C SER A 146 12.55 -16.39 7.55
N ASP A 147 13.03 -15.42 6.76
CA ASP A 147 13.95 -14.39 7.21
C ASP A 147 13.60 -13.00 6.67
N PHE A 148 14.20 -11.97 7.28
CA PHE A 148 13.90 -10.58 6.96
C PHE A 148 14.26 -10.19 5.52
N ASP A 149 15.29 -10.79 4.94
CA ASP A 149 15.73 -10.45 3.58
C ASP A 149 14.73 -11.00 2.55
N GLU A 150 14.22 -12.20 2.75
CA GLU A 150 13.13 -12.79 1.98
C GLU A 150 11.84 -11.95 2.07
N ALA A 151 11.51 -11.48 3.29
CA ALA A 151 10.35 -10.58 3.46
C ALA A 151 10.51 -9.29 2.64
N MET A 152 11.71 -8.71 2.58
CA MET A 152 11.98 -7.52 1.79
C MET A 152 11.93 -7.79 0.28
N ASP A 153 12.41 -8.94 -0.15
CA ASP A 153 12.33 -9.36 -1.56
C ASP A 153 10.89 -9.55 -2.01
N LEU A 154 10.04 -10.11 -1.14
CA LEU A 154 8.60 -10.20 -1.40
C LEU A 154 7.92 -8.82 -1.34
N ALA A 155 8.26 -7.97 -0.40
CA ALA A 155 7.64 -6.65 -0.27
C ALA A 155 7.95 -5.72 -1.45
N ASN A 156 9.09 -5.88 -2.10
CA ASN A 156 9.56 -5.02 -3.19
C ASN A 156 9.44 -5.66 -4.59
N GLY A 157 9.28 -6.98 -4.67
CA GLY A 157 9.47 -7.74 -5.92
C GLY A 157 8.38 -7.58 -6.97
N HIS A 158 7.16 -7.16 -6.59
CA HIS A 158 6.02 -6.95 -7.50
C HIS A 158 6.11 -5.65 -8.31
N GLY A 159 7.02 -4.74 -7.95
CA GLY A 159 7.27 -3.49 -8.67
C GLY A 159 6.33 -2.33 -8.35
N TYR A 160 5.31 -2.52 -7.53
CA TYR A 160 4.49 -1.44 -6.95
C TYR A 160 5.18 -0.85 -5.72
N GLY A 161 4.81 0.35 -5.32
CA GLY A 161 5.45 1.01 -4.18
C GLY A 161 4.67 2.22 -3.67
N LEU A 162 3.34 2.09 -3.47
CA LEU A 162 2.55 3.17 -2.88
C LEU A 162 2.60 3.11 -1.36
N SER A 163 2.08 2.04 -0.76
CA SER A 163 1.99 1.88 0.68
C SER A 163 2.46 0.49 1.10
N SER A 164 3.17 0.41 2.23
CA SER A 164 3.57 -0.84 2.85
C SER A 164 3.57 -0.70 4.36
N ALA A 165 3.24 -1.77 5.07
CA ALA A 165 3.16 -1.80 6.52
C ALA A 165 3.92 -2.97 7.10
N ILE A 166 4.48 -2.79 8.29
CA ILE A 166 5.09 -3.85 9.10
C ILE A 166 4.40 -3.91 10.47
N TYR A 167 4.14 -5.13 10.93
CA TYR A 167 3.68 -5.40 12.28
C TYR A 167 4.79 -6.09 13.06
N THR A 168 5.32 -5.40 14.08
CA THR A 168 6.44 -5.86 14.90
C THR A 168 6.51 -5.09 16.23
N ASN A 169 6.99 -5.73 17.27
CA ASN A 169 7.33 -5.11 18.55
C ASN A 169 8.83 -4.78 18.67
N ASP A 170 9.65 -5.10 17.64
CA ASP A 170 11.07 -4.79 17.59
C ASP A 170 11.34 -3.51 16.80
N PRO A 171 11.75 -2.39 17.46
CA PRO A 171 12.08 -1.15 16.78
C PRO A 171 13.18 -1.31 15.72
N LYS A 172 14.12 -2.24 15.91
CA LYS A 172 15.20 -2.48 14.95
C LYS A 172 14.65 -3.02 13.63
N SER A 173 13.71 -3.95 13.68
CA SER A 173 13.01 -4.48 12.51
C SER A 173 12.18 -3.39 11.82
N ALA A 174 11.50 -2.53 12.59
CA ALA A 174 10.75 -1.40 12.04
C ALA A 174 11.63 -0.41 11.26
N PHE A 175 12.79 -0.02 11.81
CA PHE A 175 13.72 0.87 11.12
C PHE A 175 14.40 0.21 9.91
N ARG A 176 14.77 -1.06 9.99
CA ARG A 176 15.31 -1.82 8.86
C ARG A 176 14.28 -1.91 7.72
N PHE A 177 13.01 -2.13 8.06
CA PHE A 177 11.92 -2.13 7.08
C PHE A 177 11.81 -0.79 6.37
N ARG A 178 11.75 0.32 7.13
CA ARG A 178 11.68 1.67 6.57
C ARG A 178 12.85 1.97 5.61
N GLU A 179 14.05 1.49 5.92
CA GLU A 179 15.25 1.73 5.09
C GLU A 179 15.23 0.91 3.79
N ARG A 180 14.58 -0.26 3.78
CA ARG A 180 14.69 -1.22 2.68
C ARG A 180 13.45 -1.32 1.81
N VAL A 181 12.29 -0.97 2.33
CA VAL A 181 11.06 -0.98 1.54
C VAL A 181 11.04 0.16 0.52
N THR A 182 10.61 -0.15 -0.69
CA THR A 182 10.57 0.84 -1.79
C THR A 182 9.29 1.66 -1.83
N ALA A 183 8.32 1.37 -0.97
CA ALA A 183 7.06 2.11 -0.89
C ALA A 183 7.26 3.57 -0.48
N GLY A 184 6.45 4.45 -1.02
CA GLY A 184 6.47 5.88 -0.69
C GLY A 184 5.84 6.22 0.65
N MET A 185 4.92 5.37 1.13
CA MET A 185 4.30 5.45 2.46
C MET A 185 4.62 4.19 3.24
N VAL A 186 5.08 4.37 4.48
CA VAL A 186 5.52 3.29 5.36
C VAL A 186 4.81 3.41 6.69
N SER A 187 4.14 2.34 7.11
CA SER A 187 3.43 2.25 8.38
C SER A 187 4.05 1.19 9.30
N VAL A 188 4.02 1.43 10.59
CA VAL A 188 4.41 0.46 11.62
C VAL A 188 3.22 0.25 12.53
N ASN A 189 2.80 -1.00 12.70
CA ASN A 189 1.65 -1.38 13.52
C ASN A 189 0.38 -0.60 13.16
N ASN A 190 0.19 -0.34 11.88
CA ASN A 190 -0.98 0.34 11.33
C ASN A 190 -1.27 -0.21 9.92
N SER A 191 -2.47 0.03 9.41
CA SER A 191 -2.90 -0.45 8.10
C SER A 191 -2.15 0.24 6.95
N THR A 192 -2.15 -0.37 5.77
CA THR A 192 -1.67 0.29 4.54
C THR A 192 -2.63 1.37 4.04
N SER A 193 -3.88 1.36 4.50
CA SER A 193 -4.98 2.22 4.02
C SER A 193 -5.14 3.54 4.79
N GLY A 194 -4.20 3.91 5.63
CA GLY A 194 -4.17 5.18 6.34
C GLY A 194 -3.30 6.22 5.62
N ALA A 195 -3.88 7.35 5.22
CA ALA A 195 -3.13 8.49 4.71
C ALA A 195 -3.38 9.72 5.59
N GLU A 196 -2.31 10.25 6.17
CA GLU A 196 -2.36 11.45 7.01
C GLU A 196 -2.18 12.70 6.16
N ALA A 197 -3.10 13.66 6.27
CA ALA A 197 -3.09 14.87 5.44
C ALA A 197 -1.81 15.72 5.57
N HIS A 198 -1.09 15.62 6.69
CA HIS A 198 0.15 16.35 6.94
C HIS A 198 1.42 15.60 6.48
N LEU A 199 1.30 14.34 6.07
CA LEU A 199 2.42 13.53 5.56
C LEU A 199 2.43 13.49 4.02
N PRO A 200 3.61 13.38 3.40
CA PRO A 200 3.71 13.29 1.95
C PRO A 200 3.09 11.98 1.44
N PHE A 201 2.11 12.09 0.55
CA PHE A 201 1.44 10.96 -0.09
C PHE A 201 1.98 10.76 -1.51
N GLY A 202 2.31 9.54 -1.87
CA GLY A 202 2.72 9.19 -3.22
C GLY A 202 3.53 7.91 -3.30
N GLY A 203 3.62 7.33 -4.49
CA GLY A 203 4.25 6.04 -4.76
C GLY A 203 5.52 6.13 -5.58
N ASN A 204 6.20 5.00 -5.62
CA ASN A 204 7.38 4.73 -6.43
C ASN A 204 7.09 3.57 -7.39
N GLY A 205 7.99 3.27 -8.32
CA GLY A 205 7.85 2.17 -9.27
C GLY A 205 6.59 2.30 -10.14
N LYS A 206 5.81 1.23 -10.26
CA LYS A 206 4.55 1.24 -11.01
C LYS A 206 3.47 2.13 -10.38
N SER A 207 3.61 2.50 -9.09
CA SER A 207 2.61 3.28 -8.35
C SER A 207 2.81 4.79 -8.43
N GLY A 208 3.85 5.28 -9.08
CA GLY A 208 4.07 6.72 -9.24
C GLY A 208 5.48 7.10 -9.67
N ASN A 209 5.64 8.36 -10.00
CA ASN A 209 6.89 8.94 -10.51
C ASN A 209 7.84 9.46 -9.40
N GLY A 210 7.55 9.17 -8.14
CA GLY A 210 8.31 9.67 -7.00
C GLY A 210 7.85 11.03 -6.45
N SER A 211 6.96 11.75 -7.11
CA SER A 211 6.36 12.97 -6.56
C SER A 211 5.49 12.67 -5.35
N ARG A 212 5.36 13.67 -4.48
CA ARG A 212 4.52 13.58 -3.27
C ARG A 212 3.51 14.70 -3.27
N GLN A 213 2.25 14.35 -3.02
CA GLN A 213 1.18 15.28 -2.70
C GLN A 213 0.86 15.22 -1.20
N SER A 214 0.10 16.12 -0.69
CA SER A 214 -0.20 16.31 0.74
C SER A 214 0.98 16.86 1.56
N GLY A 215 0.66 17.36 2.75
CA GLY A 215 1.62 18.10 3.57
C GLY A 215 2.11 19.38 2.87
N ILE A 216 3.17 19.94 3.38
CA ILE A 216 3.76 21.18 2.83
C ILE A 216 4.36 20.97 1.42
N TRP A 217 4.75 19.76 1.08
CA TRP A 217 5.36 19.41 -0.22
C TRP A 217 4.40 19.56 -1.40
N VAL A 218 3.09 19.56 -1.15
CA VAL A 218 2.09 19.79 -2.19
C VAL A 218 2.19 21.20 -2.79
N LEU A 219 2.68 22.15 -2.03
CA LEU A 219 2.87 23.53 -2.50
C LEU A 219 3.83 23.58 -3.70
N ASP A 220 4.88 22.76 -3.72
CA ASP A 220 5.82 22.69 -4.84
C ASP A 220 5.18 22.11 -6.13
N GLN A 221 4.09 21.37 -6.01
CA GLN A 221 3.37 20.80 -7.15
C GLN A 221 2.42 21.82 -7.80
N PHE A 222 1.88 22.77 -7.03
CA PHE A 222 0.83 23.70 -7.46
C PHE A 222 1.29 25.15 -7.50
N THR A 223 2.55 25.44 -7.16
CA THR A 223 3.11 26.79 -7.16
C THR A 223 4.34 26.89 -8.03
N ARG A 224 4.68 28.10 -8.41
CA ARG A 224 5.89 28.43 -9.13
C ARG A 224 6.75 29.35 -8.29
N TRP A 225 7.92 28.87 -7.94
CA TRP A 225 8.90 29.70 -7.22
C TRP A 225 9.44 30.81 -8.11
N GLN A 226 9.53 32.02 -7.56
CA GLN A 226 10.15 33.15 -8.20
C GLN A 226 10.90 33.96 -7.15
N SER A 227 12.15 34.34 -7.44
CA SER A 227 12.90 35.29 -6.63
C SER A 227 12.85 36.68 -7.28
N MET A 228 12.75 37.68 -6.44
CA MET A 228 12.86 39.10 -6.86
C MET A 228 13.87 39.79 -5.96
N ASN A 229 14.87 40.43 -6.57
CA ASN A 229 15.79 41.30 -5.88
C ASN A 229 15.53 42.74 -6.35
N TRP A 230 15.28 43.65 -5.41
CA TRP A 230 15.08 45.07 -5.67
C TRP A 230 16.09 45.91 -4.88
N ASP A 231 17.08 46.46 -5.55
CA ASP A 231 18.11 47.27 -4.95
C ASP A 231 17.74 48.78 -5.01
N TYR A 232 17.74 49.45 -3.85
CA TYR A 232 17.50 50.88 -3.68
C TYR A 232 18.80 51.69 -3.49
N ALA A 233 19.97 51.04 -3.52
CA ALA A 233 21.23 51.69 -3.22
C ALA A 233 21.69 52.66 -4.32
N GLY A 234 21.08 52.65 -5.50
CA GLY A 234 21.49 53.45 -6.65
C GLY A 234 22.88 53.05 -7.21
N LYS A 235 23.42 51.93 -6.78
CA LYS A 235 24.70 51.34 -7.23
C LYS A 235 24.50 49.89 -7.57
N LEU A 236 25.12 49.46 -8.69
CA LEU A 236 25.09 48.05 -9.06
C LEU A 236 25.88 47.21 -8.03
N GLN A 237 25.20 46.25 -7.40
CA GLN A 237 25.87 45.26 -6.59
C GLN A 237 26.62 44.26 -7.51
N LYS A 238 27.91 44.17 -7.30
CA LYS A 238 28.76 43.25 -8.12
C LYS A 238 28.83 41.89 -7.49
N ALA A 239 27.76 41.08 -7.64
CA ALA A 239 27.74 39.68 -7.26
C ALA A 239 28.33 39.38 -5.88
N GLN A 240 27.91 40.12 -4.83
CA GLN A 240 28.39 40.00 -3.43
C GLN A 240 29.87 40.33 -3.23
N MET A 241 30.54 40.90 -4.22
CA MET A 241 31.94 41.35 -4.10
C MET A 241 31.98 42.86 -3.76
N GLU A 242 32.18 43.19 -2.50
CA GLU A 242 32.34 44.56 -2.01
C GLU A 242 33.80 45.04 -2.08
N VAL A 243 34.53 44.64 -3.12
CA VAL A 243 35.90 45.07 -3.29
C VAL A 243 36.00 46.15 -4.36
N ALA A 244 36.74 47.22 -4.04
CA ALA A 244 36.96 48.36 -4.96
C ALA A 244 37.74 47.91 -6.21
N GLU A 245 38.62 46.94 -6.08
CA GLU A 245 39.44 46.35 -7.15
C GLU A 245 39.59 44.84 -6.96
N ILE A 246 39.32 44.09 -8.02
CA ILE A 246 39.55 42.65 -8.05
C ILE A 246 40.84 42.43 -8.80
N THR A 247 41.90 42.11 -8.09
CA THR A 247 43.15 41.62 -8.70
C THR A 247 43.09 40.10 -8.81
N GLY A 248 43.01 39.58 -10.03
CA GLY A 248 43.07 38.15 -10.28
C GLY A 248 44.50 37.65 -10.08
N ASP A 249 44.66 36.56 -9.33
CA ASP A 249 45.94 35.82 -9.31
C ASP A 249 46.09 35.03 -10.59
N SER A 250 46.87 35.54 -11.51
CA SER A 250 47.13 34.87 -12.79
C SER A 250 47.99 33.59 -12.66
N GLY A 251 48.55 33.38 -11.47
CA GLY A 251 49.35 32.20 -11.10
C GLY A 251 48.53 31.06 -10.51
N PHE A 252 47.25 31.33 -10.12
CA PHE A 252 46.39 30.32 -9.53
C PHE A 252 46.18 29.12 -10.46
N ARG A 253 46.44 27.93 -9.93
CA ARG A 253 46.20 26.66 -10.62
C ARG A 253 45.41 25.75 -9.66
N LEU A 254 44.33 25.16 -10.13
CA LEU A 254 43.70 24.04 -9.47
C LEU A 254 44.57 22.80 -9.68
N ALA A 255 45.08 22.23 -8.61
CA ALA A 255 45.69 20.90 -8.67
C ALA A 255 44.56 19.87 -8.72
N TRP A 256 44.41 19.25 -9.86
CA TRP A 256 43.58 18.07 -10.05
C TRP A 256 44.54 16.89 -10.09
N ASP A 257 44.82 16.28 -8.93
CA ASP A 257 45.48 14.99 -8.84
C ASP A 257 44.48 13.84 -8.86
#